data_a5e175218da716d611aa0dd58a25d791
#
_entry.id   a5e175218da716d611aa0dd58a25d791
#
_cell.length_a   1.000
_cell.length_b   1.000
_cell.length_c   1.000
_cell.angle_alpha   90.00
_cell.angle_beta   90.00
_cell.angle_gamma   90.00
#
_symmetry.space_group_name_H-M   'P 1'
#
loop_
_entity.id
_entity.type
_entity.pdbx_description
1 polymer ?
#
loop_
_entity_poly.entity_id
_entity_poly.type
_entity_poly.pdbx_seq_one_letter_code
_entity_poly.pdbx_strand_id
1 'polypeptide(L)'
;MLALLRPLLLALSLLPATACSKEESSEQPLTVGFIYVGARDDYGYNQAHAEGAAAVARLAGVKTREEENVAETVAVQKTIESMINLDGASVIFPTSFGYFDPHILKVAEKFPDRTFLHCGGLYDGSKHPSNVGSYFGYIDEAEYVSGIVAGMTTKSGQLGFIAAKPIPQVLRNINAFTLGVRSVNPGATTAVIFTGDWSMPVKEAEAANSLIDQGVDVLTAHVDSPRVIIELAERRGAFSTGYHTNQATLAPRGYLTGAEWNWAKVYTDYMASIREGKPYPHLLRGGFKEGFVKLSPYGPAVSEEAKKKAEEAKARLTEGTLTIFKGPIKDNEGKVVVAEAVEQQQTDIVLESMNYLVDGVVGSLQK
;
A
#
# COMPACT_ATOMS: atom_id res chain seq x y z
N MET A 1 79.25 -23.67 -66.09
CA MET A 1 78.54 -24.53 -65.14
C MET A 1 77.49 -23.70 -64.40
N LEU A 2 76.22 -23.75 -64.79
CA LEU A 2 75.10 -22.97 -64.27
C LEU A 2 74.51 -23.74 -63.10
N ALA A 3 74.39 -23.10 -61.93
CA ALA A 3 73.63 -23.61 -60.79
C ALA A 3 72.25 -22.91 -60.72
N LEU A 4 71.22 -23.68 -60.86
CA LEU A 4 69.83 -23.23 -60.82
C LEU A 4 69.36 -23.11 -59.34
N LEU A 5 69.06 -21.86 -58.88
CA LEU A 5 68.31 -21.61 -57.67
C LEU A 5 66.80 -21.75 -57.89
N ARG A 6 66.14 -22.64 -57.14
CA ARG A 6 64.71 -22.70 -57.05
C ARG A 6 64.23 -21.80 -55.93
N PRO A 7 63.21 -20.96 -56.10
CA PRO A 7 62.61 -20.27 -54.97
C PRO A 7 61.57 -21.15 -54.25
N LEU A 8 61.63 -21.22 -52.94
CA LEU A 8 60.69 -21.86 -52.02
C LEU A 8 59.50 -20.93 -51.81
N LEU A 9 58.34 -21.29 -52.35
CA LEU A 9 57.07 -20.60 -52.07
C LEU A 9 56.56 -21.02 -50.70
N LEU A 10 56.57 -20.08 -49.75
CA LEU A 10 55.92 -20.22 -48.44
C LEU A 10 54.44 -19.91 -48.62
N ALA A 11 53.59 -20.93 -48.59
CA ALA A 11 52.11 -20.76 -48.57
C ALA A 11 51.66 -20.39 -47.16
N LEU A 12 51.30 -19.09 -46.99
CA LEU A 12 50.70 -18.58 -45.73
C LEU A 12 49.21 -18.94 -45.73
N SER A 13 48.83 -19.95 -44.97
CA SER A 13 47.44 -20.36 -44.75
C SER A 13 46.76 -19.36 -43.82
N LEU A 14 45.93 -18.45 -44.37
CA LEU A 14 44.98 -17.66 -43.61
C LEU A 14 43.85 -18.57 -43.10
N LEU A 15 43.81 -18.85 -41.81
CA LEU A 15 42.59 -19.39 -41.14
C LEU A 15 41.57 -18.27 -40.97
N PRO A 16 40.32 -18.44 -41.39
CA PRO A 16 39.29 -17.47 -41.09
C PRO A 16 38.92 -17.59 -39.61
N ALA A 17 39.19 -16.50 -38.83
CA ALA A 17 38.66 -16.35 -37.49
C ALA A 17 37.11 -16.20 -37.63
N THR A 18 36.39 -17.27 -37.36
CA THR A 18 34.94 -17.21 -37.16
C THR A 18 34.71 -16.41 -35.85
N ALA A 19 34.44 -15.13 -36.00
CA ALA A 19 33.88 -14.31 -34.94
C ALA A 19 32.49 -14.88 -34.63
N CYS A 20 32.40 -15.63 -33.52
CA CYS A 20 31.10 -16.00 -32.92
C CYS A 20 30.48 -14.71 -32.38
N SER A 21 29.71 -14.02 -33.21
CA SER A 21 28.80 -12.98 -32.75
C SER A 21 27.77 -13.68 -31.85
N LYS A 22 27.87 -13.47 -30.53
CA LYS A 22 26.74 -13.70 -29.64
C LYS A 22 25.62 -12.81 -30.20
N GLU A 23 24.64 -13.41 -30.85
CA GLU A 23 23.32 -12.82 -30.99
C GLU A 23 22.82 -12.55 -29.58
N GLU A 24 22.90 -11.31 -29.12
CA GLU A 24 22.07 -10.84 -28.02
C GLU A 24 20.63 -11.07 -28.51
N SER A 25 20.00 -12.11 -27.99
CA SER A 25 18.57 -12.29 -28.13
C SER A 25 17.93 -11.02 -27.59
N SER A 26 17.45 -10.15 -28.45
CA SER A 26 16.62 -9.02 -28.08
C SER A 26 15.29 -9.59 -27.60
N GLU A 27 15.26 -10.14 -26.37
CA GLU A 27 14.00 -10.44 -25.71
C GLU A 27 13.19 -9.15 -25.68
N GLN A 28 12.00 -9.20 -26.25
CA GLN A 28 11.06 -8.08 -26.22
C GLN A 28 10.84 -7.66 -24.76
N PRO A 29 10.90 -6.36 -24.43
CA PRO A 29 10.73 -5.92 -23.08
C PRO A 29 9.36 -6.37 -22.53
N LEU A 30 9.36 -6.88 -21.29
CA LEU A 30 8.14 -7.28 -20.59
C LEU A 30 7.30 -6.03 -20.34
N THR A 31 6.11 -5.94 -20.92
CA THR A 31 5.21 -4.80 -20.71
C THR A 31 4.29 -5.07 -19.51
N VAL A 32 4.29 -4.13 -18.55
CA VAL A 32 3.51 -4.19 -17.32
C VAL A 32 2.52 -3.03 -17.28
N GLY A 33 1.23 -3.33 -17.11
CA GLY A 33 0.16 -2.34 -17.00
C GLY A 33 -0.17 -2.00 -15.55
N PHE A 34 -0.40 -0.73 -15.26
CA PHE A 34 -0.93 -0.24 -13.97
C PHE A 34 -2.18 0.58 -14.23
N ILE A 35 -3.24 0.37 -13.44
CA ILE A 35 -4.51 1.05 -13.61
C ILE A 35 -4.95 1.63 -12.27
N TYR A 36 -5.16 2.94 -12.24
CA TYR A 36 -5.54 3.70 -11.06
C TYR A 36 -6.96 4.22 -11.17
N VAL A 37 -7.70 4.22 -10.05
CA VAL A 37 -9.06 4.75 -10.01
C VAL A 37 -9.11 6.27 -9.98
N GLY A 38 -8.07 6.92 -9.49
CA GLY A 38 -7.91 8.37 -9.41
C GLY A 38 -6.60 8.85 -10.03
N ALA A 39 -6.25 10.10 -9.75
CA ALA A 39 -5.01 10.72 -10.21
C ALA A 39 -3.79 10.13 -9.48
N ARG A 40 -2.72 9.85 -10.21
CA ARG A 40 -1.48 9.26 -9.66
C ARG A 40 -0.65 10.20 -8.77
N ASP A 41 -1.08 11.44 -8.61
CA ASP A 41 -0.47 12.47 -7.75
C ASP A 41 -1.44 12.99 -6.68
N ASP A 42 -2.36 12.12 -6.25
CA ASP A 42 -3.42 12.43 -5.28
C ASP A 42 -2.93 12.63 -3.83
N TYR A 43 -1.64 12.53 -3.58
CA TYR A 43 -1.05 12.49 -2.24
C TYR A 43 -1.62 11.36 -1.35
N GLY A 44 -2.05 10.26 -1.96
CA GLY A 44 -2.71 9.18 -1.23
C GLY A 44 -2.62 7.84 -1.92
N TYR A 45 -3.78 7.19 -2.07
CA TYR A 45 -3.89 5.81 -2.54
C TYR A 45 -3.26 5.57 -3.91
N ASN A 46 -3.63 6.39 -4.90
CA ASN A 46 -3.15 6.20 -6.26
C ASN A 46 -1.66 6.58 -6.40
N GLN A 47 -1.20 7.61 -5.68
CA GLN A 47 0.23 7.96 -5.65
C GLN A 47 1.08 6.82 -5.07
N ALA A 48 0.64 6.16 -4.00
CA ALA A 48 1.37 5.03 -3.44
C ALA A 48 1.58 3.91 -4.48
N HIS A 49 0.56 3.62 -5.28
CA HIS A 49 0.65 2.65 -6.38
C HIS A 49 1.54 3.14 -7.52
N ALA A 50 1.47 4.43 -7.89
CA ALA A 50 2.32 5.02 -8.92
C ALA A 50 3.81 5.01 -8.51
N GLU A 51 4.14 5.23 -7.24
CA GLU A 51 5.49 5.06 -6.69
C GLU A 51 5.99 3.60 -6.85
N GLY A 52 5.10 2.64 -6.64
CA GLY A 52 5.36 1.22 -6.92
C GLY A 52 5.60 0.95 -8.40
N ALA A 53 4.79 1.49 -9.29
CA ALA A 53 4.95 1.38 -10.74
C ALA A 53 6.27 2.00 -11.21
N ALA A 54 6.65 3.15 -10.66
CA ALA A 54 7.94 3.79 -10.93
C ALA A 54 9.14 2.93 -10.50
N ALA A 55 9.02 2.09 -9.47
CA ALA A 55 10.06 1.13 -9.11
C ALA A 55 10.16 0.00 -10.15
N VAL A 56 9.03 -0.51 -10.65
CA VAL A 56 8.99 -1.52 -11.72
C VAL A 56 9.56 -0.97 -13.02
N ALA A 57 9.26 0.28 -13.38
CA ALA A 57 9.79 0.93 -14.58
C ALA A 57 11.32 1.03 -14.62
N ARG A 58 11.99 0.96 -13.45
CA ARG A 58 13.47 0.96 -13.37
C ARG A 58 14.10 -0.41 -13.57
N LEU A 59 13.30 -1.48 -13.64
CA LEU A 59 13.83 -2.84 -13.86
C LEU A 59 14.29 -2.99 -15.32
N ALA A 60 15.49 -3.54 -15.51
CA ALA A 60 16.04 -3.77 -16.85
C ALA A 60 15.12 -4.70 -17.67
N GLY A 61 14.84 -4.35 -18.93
CA GLY A 61 13.98 -5.14 -19.82
C GLY A 61 12.48 -5.09 -19.46
N VAL A 62 12.06 -4.11 -18.66
CA VAL A 62 10.63 -3.85 -18.35
C VAL A 62 10.20 -2.52 -18.94
N LYS A 63 8.97 -2.49 -19.46
CA LYS A 63 8.27 -1.28 -19.93
C LYS A 63 6.95 -1.17 -19.19
N THR A 64 6.64 -0.02 -18.62
CA THR A 64 5.36 0.22 -17.94
C THR A 64 4.38 0.98 -18.84
N ARG A 65 3.09 0.70 -18.60
CA ARG A 65 1.95 1.47 -19.10
C ARG A 65 1.05 1.80 -17.93
N GLU A 66 0.65 3.05 -17.82
CA GLU A 66 -0.13 3.54 -16.69
C GLU A 66 -1.36 4.28 -17.21
N GLU A 67 -2.54 3.95 -16.66
CA GLU A 67 -3.80 4.64 -16.92
C GLU A 67 -4.43 5.08 -15.60
N GLU A 68 -4.82 6.33 -15.52
CA GLU A 68 -5.40 6.94 -14.33
C GLU A 68 -6.85 7.40 -14.56
N ASN A 69 -7.58 7.64 -13.46
CA ASN A 69 -8.99 8.04 -13.50
C ASN A 69 -9.91 7.01 -14.19
N VAL A 70 -9.59 5.72 -14.03
CA VAL A 70 -10.39 4.63 -14.60
C VAL A 70 -11.45 4.22 -13.59
N ALA A 71 -12.73 4.39 -13.94
CA ALA A 71 -13.84 4.08 -13.04
C ALA A 71 -13.98 2.57 -12.78
N GLU A 72 -14.48 2.21 -11.59
CA GLU A 72 -14.81 0.83 -11.16
C GLU A 72 -16.06 0.29 -11.88
N THR A 73 -15.99 0.25 -13.19
CA THR A 73 -17.06 -0.19 -14.10
C THR A 73 -16.47 -1.02 -15.24
N VAL A 74 -17.27 -1.31 -16.27
CA VAL A 74 -16.76 -1.92 -17.52
C VAL A 74 -15.60 -1.12 -18.14
N ALA A 75 -15.38 0.13 -17.75
CA ALA A 75 -14.25 0.93 -18.21
C ALA A 75 -12.90 0.23 -17.93
N VAL A 76 -12.71 -0.33 -16.73
CA VAL A 76 -11.46 -1.03 -16.40
C VAL A 76 -11.22 -2.25 -17.29
N GLN A 77 -12.28 -3.00 -17.68
CA GLN A 77 -12.13 -4.14 -18.58
C GLN A 77 -11.60 -3.67 -19.95
N LYS A 78 -12.17 -2.57 -20.48
CA LYS A 78 -11.73 -1.99 -21.76
C LYS A 78 -10.29 -1.47 -21.71
N THR A 79 -9.91 -0.84 -20.59
CA THR A 79 -8.54 -0.37 -20.37
C THR A 79 -7.57 -1.54 -20.35
N ILE A 80 -7.87 -2.62 -19.62
CA ILE A 80 -7.05 -3.84 -19.59
C ILE A 80 -6.93 -4.43 -21.01
N GLU A 81 -8.03 -4.59 -21.72
CA GLU A 81 -8.04 -5.11 -23.09
C GLU A 81 -7.20 -4.24 -24.05
N SER A 82 -7.24 -2.92 -23.89
CA SER A 82 -6.40 -1.98 -24.65
C SER A 82 -4.92 -2.19 -24.35
N MET A 83 -4.53 -2.26 -23.07
CA MET A 83 -3.15 -2.50 -22.67
C MET A 83 -2.61 -3.84 -23.19
N ILE A 84 -3.44 -4.89 -23.21
CA ILE A 84 -3.05 -6.21 -23.73
C ILE A 84 -2.90 -6.15 -25.25
N ASN A 85 -3.91 -5.65 -25.98
CA ASN A 85 -4.00 -5.76 -27.43
C ASN A 85 -3.14 -4.73 -28.17
N LEU A 86 -2.96 -3.53 -27.62
CA LEU A 86 -2.24 -2.43 -28.26
C LEU A 86 -0.81 -2.27 -27.72
N ASP A 87 -0.61 -2.44 -26.42
CA ASP A 87 0.69 -2.25 -25.78
C ASP A 87 1.44 -3.57 -25.52
N GLY A 88 0.77 -4.72 -25.69
CA GLY A 88 1.35 -6.04 -25.44
C GLY A 88 1.57 -6.35 -23.96
N ALA A 89 0.78 -5.73 -23.05
CA ALA A 89 0.92 -5.98 -21.62
C ALA A 89 0.67 -7.46 -21.27
N SER A 90 1.58 -8.04 -20.53
CA SER A 90 1.52 -9.43 -20.08
C SER A 90 1.28 -9.59 -18.59
N VAL A 91 1.58 -8.55 -17.80
CA VAL A 91 1.28 -8.44 -16.36
C VAL A 91 0.51 -7.15 -16.14
N ILE A 92 -0.61 -7.20 -15.44
CA ILE A 92 -1.44 -6.03 -15.14
C ILE A 92 -1.70 -5.95 -13.64
N PHE A 93 -1.49 -4.75 -13.08
CA PHE A 93 -1.80 -4.37 -11.70
C PHE A 93 -2.98 -3.40 -11.71
N PRO A 94 -4.22 -3.90 -11.68
CA PRO A 94 -5.41 -3.07 -11.47
C PRO A 94 -5.57 -2.83 -9.97
N THR A 95 -5.44 -1.58 -9.52
CA THR A 95 -5.16 -1.30 -8.11
C THR A 95 -6.40 -1.06 -7.25
N SER A 96 -7.53 -0.64 -7.82
CA SER A 96 -8.70 -0.31 -7.03
C SER A 96 -9.48 -1.53 -6.56
N PHE A 97 -9.99 -1.47 -5.32
CA PHE A 97 -10.72 -2.57 -4.68
C PHE A 97 -11.91 -3.07 -5.50
N GLY A 98 -12.71 -2.19 -6.07
CA GLY A 98 -13.90 -2.53 -6.86
C GLY A 98 -13.60 -3.10 -8.25
N TYR A 99 -12.34 -3.20 -8.66
CA TYR A 99 -11.99 -3.84 -9.93
C TYR A 99 -12.05 -5.36 -9.87
N PHE A 100 -11.90 -5.99 -8.69
CA PHE A 100 -11.68 -7.44 -8.56
C PHE A 100 -12.83 -8.24 -9.15
N ASP A 101 -13.99 -8.16 -8.54
CA ASP A 101 -15.21 -8.87 -8.97
C ASP A 101 -16.28 -7.84 -9.36
N PRO A 102 -16.82 -7.92 -10.57
CA PRO A 102 -16.64 -9.00 -11.56
C PRO A 102 -15.56 -8.72 -12.63
N HIS A 103 -14.87 -7.55 -12.58
CA HIS A 103 -14.19 -7.02 -13.76
C HIS A 103 -12.90 -7.80 -14.12
N ILE A 104 -11.99 -7.95 -13.15
CA ILE A 104 -10.72 -8.66 -13.35
C ILE A 104 -10.97 -10.14 -13.61
N LEU A 105 -11.88 -10.76 -12.86
CA LEU A 105 -12.18 -12.19 -13.03
C LEU A 105 -12.65 -12.50 -14.46
N LYS A 106 -13.55 -11.67 -15.02
CA LYS A 106 -14.00 -11.83 -16.41
C LYS A 106 -12.90 -11.63 -17.45
N VAL A 107 -12.02 -10.66 -17.23
CA VAL A 107 -10.92 -10.41 -18.19
C VAL A 107 -9.88 -11.51 -18.09
N ALA A 108 -9.61 -12.03 -16.89
CA ALA A 108 -8.66 -13.11 -16.67
C ALA A 108 -9.08 -14.41 -17.38
N GLU A 109 -10.38 -14.73 -17.39
CA GLU A 109 -10.92 -15.85 -18.17
C GLU A 109 -10.72 -15.65 -19.69
N LYS A 110 -10.84 -14.42 -20.18
CA LYS A 110 -10.66 -14.09 -21.60
C LYS A 110 -9.20 -14.12 -22.06
N PHE A 111 -8.26 -13.83 -21.16
CA PHE A 111 -6.82 -13.76 -21.43
C PHE A 111 -6.02 -14.69 -20.49
N PRO A 112 -6.13 -16.01 -20.65
CA PRO A 112 -5.55 -16.98 -19.71
C PRO A 112 -4.01 -16.99 -19.73
N ASP A 113 -3.37 -16.42 -20.72
CA ASP A 113 -1.92 -16.27 -20.89
C ASP A 113 -1.37 -14.95 -20.30
N ARG A 114 -2.20 -14.14 -19.68
CA ARG A 114 -1.84 -12.89 -19.00
C ARG A 114 -1.97 -13.03 -17.49
N THR A 115 -1.20 -12.26 -16.74
CA THR A 115 -1.21 -12.27 -15.27
C THR A 115 -1.88 -11.01 -14.74
N PHE A 116 -2.80 -11.17 -13.80
CA PHE A 116 -3.54 -10.09 -13.16
C PHE A 116 -3.30 -10.11 -11.65
N LEU A 117 -2.69 -9.04 -11.11
CA LEU A 117 -2.32 -8.93 -9.71
C LEU A 117 -3.07 -7.75 -9.07
N HIS A 118 -4.08 -8.06 -8.28
CA HIS A 118 -5.01 -7.08 -7.73
C HIS A 118 -4.71 -6.70 -6.29
N CYS A 119 -4.94 -5.45 -5.92
CA CYS A 119 -4.82 -4.96 -4.54
C CYS A 119 -6.10 -5.22 -3.75
N GLY A 120 -6.04 -6.02 -2.69
CA GLY A 120 -7.11 -6.20 -1.71
C GLY A 120 -8.14 -7.30 -2.01
N GLY A 121 -8.20 -7.86 -3.21
CA GLY A 121 -9.13 -8.94 -3.53
C GLY A 121 -8.87 -10.20 -2.70
N LEU A 122 -9.92 -10.94 -2.35
CA LEU A 122 -9.80 -12.22 -1.66
C LEU A 122 -9.76 -13.35 -2.70
N TYR A 123 -8.54 -13.73 -3.10
CA TYR A 123 -8.36 -14.83 -4.04
C TYR A 123 -8.75 -16.18 -3.40
N ASP A 124 -9.60 -16.93 -4.09
CA ASP A 124 -10.02 -18.29 -3.76
C ASP A 124 -9.70 -19.21 -4.94
N GLY A 125 -8.67 -20.06 -4.80
CA GLY A 125 -8.21 -20.95 -5.87
C GLY A 125 -9.24 -22.01 -6.31
N SER A 126 -10.33 -22.21 -5.56
CA SER A 126 -11.42 -23.08 -5.96
C SER A 126 -12.44 -22.43 -6.90
N LYS A 127 -12.43 -21.08 -7.02
CA LYS A 127 -13.42 -20.28 -7.74
C LYS A 127 -12.84 -19.36 -8.78
N HIS A 128 -11.60 -18.91 -8.58
CA HIS A 128 -11.01 -17.84 -9.40
C HIS A 128 -9.98 -18.40 -10.38
N PRO A 129 -9.80 -17.74 -11.54
CA PRO A 129 -8.80 -18.14 -12.54
C PRO A 129 -7.38 -18.19 -11.97
N SER A 130 -6.59 -19.18 -12.41
CA SER A 130 -5.22 -19.40 -11.92
C SER A 130 -4.20 -18.33 -12.34
N ASN A 131 -4.56 -17.46 -13.26
CA ASN A 131 -3.76 -16.30 -13.70
C ASN A 131 -4.08 -15.02 -12.93
N VAL A 132 -4.88 -15.10 -11.87
CA VAL A 132 -5.20 -13.99 -10.95
C VAL A 132 -4.45 -14.17 -9.66
N GLY A 133 -3.90 -13.09 -9.12
CA GLY A 133 -3.35 -12.99 -7.77
C GLY A 133 -3.86 -11.75 -7.05
N SER A 134 -3.73 -11.74 -5.76
CA SER A 134 -4.10 -10.62 -4.89
C SER A 134 -3.02 -10.36 -3.85
N TYR A 135 -2.71 -9.11 -3.64
CA TYR A 135 -1.80 -8.64 -2.59
C TYR A 135 -2.48 -7.61 -1.71
N PHE A 136 -2.07 -7.55 -0.45
CA PHE A 136 -2.49 -6.50 0.47
C PHE A 136 -1.53 -6.39 1.66
N GLY A 137 -1.54 -5.21 2.33
CA GLY A 137 -0.68 -4.96 3.48
C GLY A 137 -1.47 -4.85 4.79
N TYR A 138 -0.83 -5.23 5.89
CA TYR A 138 -1.32 -5.00 7.25
C TYR A 138 -0.95 -3.59 7.71
N ILE A 139 -1.56 -2.57 7.07
CA ILE A 139 -1.24 -1.16 7.34
C ILE A 139 -1.71 -0.70 8.73
N ASP A 140 -2.60 -1.43 9.34
CA ASP A 140 -2.98 -1.25 10.74
C ASP A 140 -1.80 -1.37 11.71
N GLU A 141 -0.72 -2.09 11.34
CA GLU A 141 0.54 -2.07 12.10
C GLU A 141 1.17 -0.66 12.12
N ALA A 142 1.23 0.00 10.96
CA ALA A 142 1.76 1.34 10.84
C ALA A 142 0.81 2.39 11.45
N GLU A 143 -0.51 2.16 11.38
CA GLU A 143 -1.50 2.98 12.08
C GLU A 143 -1.36 2.90 13.59
N TYR A 144 -1.12 1.70 14.14
CA TYR A 144 -0.84 1.53 15.58
C TYR A 144 0.40 2.33 16.02
N VAL A 145 1.48 2.26 15.24
CA VAL A 145 2.72 2.99 15.56
C VAL A 145 2.52 4.50 15.39
N SER A 146 1.79 4.94 14.35
CA SER A 146 1.41 6.35 14.17
C SER A 146 0.55 6.84 15.35
N GLY A 147 -0.33 5.98 15.86
CA GLY A 147 -1.13 6.24 17.07
C GLY A 147 -0.26 6.46 18.31
N ILE A 148 0.83 5.71 18.48
CA ILE A 148 1.80 5.94 19.59
C ILE A 148 2.39 7.34 19.48
N VAL A 149 2.86 7.73 18.30
CA VAL A 149 3.43 9.07 18.08
C VAL A 149 2.40 10.17 18.35
N ALA A 150 1.18 9.99 17.84
CA ALA A 150 0.07 10.92 18.05
C ALA A 150 -0.31 11.03 19.52
N GLY A 151 -0.41 9.91 20.24
CA GLY A 151 -0.76 9.85 21.67
C GLY A 151 0.27 10.50 22.59
N MET A 152 1.56 10.46 22.21
CA MET A 152 2.63 11.16 22.92
C MET A 152 2.74 12.65 22.56
N THR A 153 2.16 13.06 21.43
CA THR A 153 2.26 14.46 20.95
C THR A 153 1.04 15.29 21.31
N THR A 154 -0.15 14.69 21.36
CA THR A 154 -1.40 15.41 21.72
C THR A 154 -1.29 16.09 23.07
N LYS A 155 -1.82 17.30 23.17
CA LYS A 155 -1.92 18.08 24.41
C LYS A 155 -3.33 18.05 24.99
N SER A 156 -4.33 17.95 24.11
CA SER A 156 -5.74 17.90 24.52
C SER A 156 -6.18 16.49 24.94
N GLY A 157 -5.48 15.46 24.52
CA GLY A 157 -5.92 14.07 24.63
C GLY A 157 -7.09 13.73 23.70
N GLN A 158 -7.45 14.62 22.80
CA GLN A 158 -8.52 14.45 21.82
C GLN A 158 -7.94 14.39 20.41
N LEU A 159 -8.07 13.24 19.77
CA LEU A 159 -7.60 12.99 18.42
C LEU A 159 -8.81 12.82 17.47
N GLY A 160 -8.61 13.07 16.20
CA GLY A 160 -9.64 12.93 15.17
C GLY A 160 -9.24 11.96 14.08
N PHE A 161 -10.17 11.10 13.70
CA PHE A 161 -10.01 10.16 12.58
C PHE A 161 -11.10 10.43 11.53
N ILE A 162 -10.70 10.85 10.33
CA ILE A 162 -11.64 11.08 9.22
C ILE A 162 -11.56 9.87 8.30
N ALA A 163 -12.68 9.16 8.18
CA ALA A 163 -12.75 7.89 7.49
C ALA A 163 -13.77 7.90 6.34
N ALA A 164 -13.54 7.11 5.30
CA ALA A 164 -14.44 7.00 4.17
C ALA A 164 -15.73 6.26 4.53
N LYS A 165 -15.65 4.95 4.72
CA LYS A 165 -16.79 4.05 4.93
C LYS A 165 -16.52 3.12 6.11
N PRO A 166 -17.53 2.73 6.90
CA PRO A 166 -17.36 1.81 8.02
C PRO A 166 -17.26 0.34 7.55
N ILE A 167 -16.24 0.02 6.76
CA ILE A 167 -15.93 -1.36 6.33
C ILE A 167 -14.82 -1.96 7.19
N PRO A 168 -14.69 -3.29 7.27
CA PRO A 168 -13.77 -3.96 8.19
C PRO A 168 -12.34 -3.41 8.19
N GLN A 169 -11.75 -3.16 7.02
CA GLN A 169 -10.40 -2.63 6.90
C GLN A 169 -10.27 -1.22 7.50
N VAL A 170 -11.26 -0.35 7.29
CA VAL A 170 -11.27 1.01 7.83
C VAL A 170 -11.41 0.98 9.35
N LEU A 171 -12.29 0.12 9.86
CA LEU A 171 -12.49 -0.08 11.31
C LEU A 171 -11.22 -0.64 11.97
N ARG A 172 -10.53 -1.57 11.31
CA ARG A 172 -9.27 -2.12 11.76
C ARG A 172 -8.20 -1.03 11.94
N ASN A 173 -8.09 -0.08 10.99
CA ASN A 173 -7.17 1.04 11.07
C ASN A 173 -7.54 2.02 12.20
N ILE A 174 -8.81 2.41 12.32
CA ILE A 174 -9.29 3.27 13.42
C ILE A 174 -8.97 2.65 14.78
N ASN A 175 -9.25 1.35 14.91
CA ASN A 175 -9.04 0.62 16.14
C ASN A 175 -7.55 0.47 16.47
N ALA A 176 -6.71 0.12 15.49
CA ALA A 176 -5.27 0.01 15.67
C ALA A 176 -4.63 1.35 16.06
N PHE A 177 -4.99 2.45 15.38
CA PHE A 177 -4.55 3.79 15.74
C PHE A 177 -4.94 4.15 17.17
N THR A 178 -6.21 3.94 17.55
CA THR A 178 -6.70 4.25 18.90
C THR A 178 -6.03 3.40 19.98
N LEU A 179 -5.79 2.10 19.72
CA LEU A 179 -5.04 1.24 20.61
C LEU A 179 -3.60 1.70 20.77
N GLY A 180 -2.97 2.15 19.67
CA GLY A 180 -1.63 2.77 19.70
C GLY A 180 -1.60 4.03 20.55
N VAL A 181 -2.54 4.97 20.35
CA VAL A 181 -2.72 6.18 21.18
C VAL A 181 -2.82 5.81 22.67
N ARG A 182 -3.74 4.90 23.00
CA ARG A 182 -4.05 4.56 24.39
C ARG A 182 -2.98 3.71 25.06
N SER A 183 -2.11 3.06 24.30
CA SER A 183 -0.95 2.34 24.86
C SER A 183 0.04 3.27 25.60
N VAL A 184 0.07 4.55 25.21
CA VAL A 184 0.95 5.59 25.79
C VAL A 184 0.18 6.72 26.49
N ASN A 185 -1.09 6.92 26.15
CA ASN A 185 -1.99 7.90 26.76
C ASN A 185 -3.38 7.27 27.03
N PRO A 186 -3.54 6.51 28.11
CA PRO A 186 -4.75 5.71 28.36
C PRO A 186 -6.06 6.52 28.44
N GLY A 187 -5.97 7.82 28.80
CA GLY A 187 -7.14 8.72 28.88
C GLY A 187 -7.52 9.38 27.57
N ALA A 188 -6.72 9.24 26.52
CA ALA A 188 -7.00 9.87 25.23
C ALA A 188 -8.15 9.19 24.50
N THR A 189 -8.83 9.99 23.64
CA THR A 189 -9.95 9.54 22.80
C THR A 189 -9.69 9.88 21.35
N THR A 190 -10.26 9.07 20.42
CA THR A 190 -10.24 9.28 18.99
C THR A 190 -11.67 9.49 18.48
N ALA A 191 -12.03 10.72 18.13
CA ALA A 191 -13.33 11.04 17.53
C ALA A 191 -13.32 10.66 16.03
N VAL A 192 -14.28 9.85 15.59
CA VAL A 192 -14.38 9.40 14.20
C VAL A 192 -15.53 10.08 13.45
N ILE A 193 -15.27 10.53 12.22
CA ILE A 193 -16.30 11.02 11.29
C ILE A 193 -16.15 10.24 9.97
N PHE A 194 -17.26 9.60 9.53
CA PHE A 194 -17.34 8.93 8.25
C PHE A 194 -17.89 9.89 7.18
N THR A 195 -17.15 10.09 6.08
CA THR A 195 -17.54 10.98 4.98
C THR A 195 -18.52 10.33 4.01
N GLY A 196 -18.56 9.00 3.98
CA GLY A 196 -19.48 8.19 3.19
C GLY A 196 -18.92 7.68 1.86
N ASP A 197 -17.81 8.23 1.37
CA ASP A 197 -17.10 7.70 0.19
C ASP A 197 -15.59 7.95 0.27
N TRP A 198 -14.82 7.33 -0.64
CA TRP A 198 -13.37 7.31 -0.65
C TRP A 198 -12.73 8.68 -0.92
N SER A 199 -13.40 9.55 -1.70
CA SER A 199 -12.93 10.89 -2.05
C SER A 199 -14.07 11.89 -1.97
N MET A 200 -14.15 12.62 -0.86
CA MET A 200 -15.18 13.62 -0.57
C MET A 200 -14.53 14.90 0.01
N PRO A 201 -13.68 15.61 -0.77
CA PRO A 201 -12.81 16.68 -0.22
C PRO A 201 -13.58 17.79 0.52
N VAL A 202 -14.80 18.10 0.13
CA VAL A 202 -15.64 19.08 0.84
C VAL A 202 -16.04 18.58 2.22
N LYS A 203 -16.58 17.34 2.30
CA LYS A 203 -16.95 16.72 3.59
C LYS A 203 -15.75 16.44 4.47
N GLU A 204 -14.61 16.08 3.88
CA GLU A 204 -13.34 15.88 4.58
C GLU A 204 -12.87 17.18 5.24
N ALA A 205 -12.95 18.32 4.53
CA ALA A 205 -12.64 19.63 5.08
C ALA A 205 -13.63 20.05 6.18
N GLU A 206 -14.92 19.79 6.01
CA GLU A 206 -15.96 20.06 7.01
C GLU A 206 -15.72 19.22 8.27
N ALA A 207 -15.43 17.92 8.12
CA ALA A 207 -15.12 17.02 9.22
C ALA A 207 -13.87 17.46 9.98
N ALA A 208 -12.79 17.80 9.27
CA ALA A 208 -11.55 18.30 9.87
C ALA A 208 -11.75 19.58 10.67
N ASN A 209 -12.47 20.58 10.11
CA ASN A 209 -12.80 21.80 10.82
C ASN A 209 -13.65 21.52 12.08
N SER A 210 -14.69 20.69 11.93
CA SER A 210 -15.58 20.34 13.04
C SER A 210 -14.82 19.69 14.20
N LEU A 211 -13.90 18.76 13.91
CA LEU A 211 -13.09 18.09 14.92
C LEU A 211 -12.14 19.08 15.63
N ILE A 212 -11.45 19.95 14.87
CA ILE A 212 -10.55 20.95 15.44
C ILE A 212 -11.34 21.96 16.31
N ASP A 213 -12.53 22.39 15.87
CA ASP A 213 -13.40 23.30 16.64
C ASP A 213 -13.88 22.66 17.95
N GLN A 214 -13.93 21.32 18.04
CA GLN A 214 -14.24 20.57 19.24
C GLN A 214 -13.02 20.31 20.16
N GLY A 215 -11.84 20.82 19.78
CA GLY A 215 -10.62 20.70 20.60
C GLY A 215 -9.69 19.56 20.21
N VAL A 216 -9.94 18.88 19.09
CA VAL A 216 -8.99 17.91 18.52
C VAL A 216 -7.73 18.63 18.08
N ASP A 217 -6.57 18.15 18.51
CA ASP A 217 -5.26 18.71 18.18
C ASP A 217 -4.36 17.82 17.33
N VAL A 218 -4.78 16.57 17.04
CA VAL A 218 -4.13 15.67 16.10
C VAL A 218 -5.18 15.04 15.18
N LEU A 219 -5.00 15.15 13.87
CA LEU A 219 -5.86 14.51 12.86
C LEU A 219 -5.13 13.37 12.16
N THR A 220 -5.88 12.32 11.84
CA THR A 220 -5.50 11.25 10.91
C THR A 220 -6.66 10.93 10.00
N ALA A 221 -6.42 10.11 8.96
CA ALA A 221 -7.46 9.79 8.00
C ALA A 221 -7.29 8.42 7.34
N HIS A 222 -8.42 7.87 6.87
CA HIS A 222 -8.47 6.76 5.91
C HIS A 222 -9.47 7.12 4.81
N VAL A 223 -9.01 7.94 3.88
CA VAL A 223 -9.66 8.35 2.63
C VAL A 223 -8.65 8.23 1.51
N ASP A 224 -9.06 8.23 0.24
CA ASP A 224 -8.14 8.05 -0.89
C ASP A 224 -7.05 9.14 -0.95
N SER A 225 -7.44 10.41 -0.71
CA SER A 225 -6.51 11.54 -0.70
C SER A 225 -6.61 12.35 0.60
N PRO A 226 -5.77 12.09 1.62
CA PRO A 226 -5.77 12.87 2.87
C PRO A 226 -5.34 14.34 2.73
N ARG A 227 -4.96 14.78 1.53
CA ARG A 227 -4.38 16.10 1.27
C ARG A 227 -5.11 17.25 1.95
N VAL A 228 -6.43 17.34 1.74
CA VAL A 228 -7.26 18.44 2.29
C VAL A 228 -7.21 18.46 3.81
N ILE A 229 -7.24 17.29 4.44
CA ILE A 229 -7.22 17.12 5.89
C ILE A 229 -5.87 17.57 6.46
N ILE A 230 -4.77 17.10 5.86
CA ILE A 230 -3.40 17.40 6.28
C ILE A 230 -3.08 18.89 6.12
N GLU A 231 -3.41 19.49 4.96
CA GLU A 231 -3.20 20.92 4.72
C GLU A 231 -4.05 21.79 5.67
N LEU A 232 -5.27 21.35 6.01
CA LEU A 232 -6.14 22.06 6.92
C LEU A 232 -5.62 21.99 8.35
N ALA A 233 -5.17 20.81 8.82
CA ALA A 233 -4.52 20.67 10.12
C ALA A 233 -3.34 21.63 10.27
N GLU A 234 -2.45 21.69 9.27
CA GLU A 234 -1.30 22.60 9.26
C GLU A 234 -1.73 24.08 9.36
N ARG A 235 -2.74 24.50 8.55
CA ARG A 235 -3.26 25.88 8.59
C ARG A 235 -3.88 26.26 9.93
N ARG A 236 -4.54 25.29 10.59
CA ARG A 236 -5.23 25.49 11.87
C ARG A 236 -4.30 25.27 13.08
N GLY A 237 -3.02 24.92 12.87
CA GLY A 237 -2.05 24.67 13.94
C GLY A 237 -2.28 23.36 14.70
N ALA A 238 -3.06 22.44 14.15
CA ALA A 238 -3.18 21.07 14.62
C ALA A 238 -2.09 20.20 14.01
N PHE A 239 -1.76 19.09 14.67
CA PHE A 239 -0.88 18.07 14.14
C PHE A 239 -1.62 17.10 13.22
N SER A 240 -0.85 16.34 12.44
CA SER A 240 -1.42 15.29 11.59
C SER A 240 -0.53 14.07 11.48
N THR A 241 -1.14 12.90 11.29
CA THR A 241 -0.48 11.70 10.77
C THR A 241 -1.00 11.39 9.38
N GLY A 242 -0.10 10.93 8.51
CA GLY A 242 -0.42 10.63 7.10
C GLY A 242 -0.90 9.21 6.89
N TYR A 243 -1.48 8.97 5.71
CA TYR A 243 -1.97 7.68 5.28
C TYR A 243 -1.69 7.45 3.79
N HIS A 244 -1.36 6.24 3.40
CA HIS A 244 -0.99 5.74 2.07
C HIS A 244 0.44 6.07 1.62
N THR A 245 0.86 7.34 1.68
CA THR A 245 2.16 7.83 1.24
C THR A 245 2.67 8.94 2.15
N ASN A 246 3.91 9.42 1.92
CA ASN A 246 4.50 10.51 2.69
C ASN A 246 3.88 11.85 2.32
N GLN A 247 3.23 12.49 3.28
CA GLN A 247 2.56 13.78 3.12
C GLN A 247 3.25 14.93 3.89
N ALA A 248 4.48 14.73 4.36
CA ALA A 248 5.20 15.73 5.16
C ALA A 248 5.34 17.10 4.46
N THR A 249 5.37 17.13 3.13
CA THR A 249 5.43 18.37 2.36
C THR A 249 4.17 19.23 2.46
N LEU A 250 3.02 18.62 2.80
CA LEU A 250 1.74 19.31 2.96
C LEU A 250 1.60 19.97 4.33
N ALA A 251 2.33 19.50 5.35
CA ALA A 251 2.29 20.00 6.71
C ALA A 251 3.68 20.03 7.36
N PRO A 252 4.60 20.87 6.87
CA PRO A 252 6.03 20.83 7.26
C PRO A 252 6.28 21.12 8.74
N ARG A 253 5.33 21.70 9.49
CA ARG A 253 5.46 21.98 10.93
C ARG A 253 4.67 20.99 11.78
N GLY A 254 3.48 20.57 11.31
CA GLY A 254 2.52 19.79 12.07
C GLY A 254 2.46 18.31 11.68
N TYR A 255 3.15 17.88 10.62
CA TYR A 255 3.20 16.46 10.26
C TYR A 255 4.03 15.69 11.28
N LEU A 256 3.50 14.59 11.80
CA LEU A 256 4.17 13.79 12.82
C LEU A 256 4.90 12.59 12.20
N THR A 257 4.16 11.75 11.52
CA THR A 257 4.58 10.56 10.76
C THR A 257 3.38 10.09 9.95
N GLY A 258 3.42 8.89 9.38
CA GLY A 258 2.28 8.34 8.67
C GLY A 258 2.43 6.86 8.36
N ALA A 259 1.32 6.20 8.10
CA ALA A 259 1.26 4.83 7.63
C ALA A 259 1.38 4.79 6.09
N GLU A 260 2.47 4.25 5.58
CA GLU A 260 2.74 4.18 4.14
C GLU A 260 2.72 2.75 3.61
N TRP A 261 2.20 2.60 2.39
CA TRP A 261 2.40 1.39 1.60
C TRP A 261 3.81 1.32 1.01
N ASN A 262 4.35 0.13 0.89
CA ASN A 262 5.59 -0.13 0.17
C ASN A 262 5.34 -1.01 -1.05
N TRP A 263 4.47 -0.53 -1.94
CA TRP A 263 4.13 -1.25 -3.17
C TRP A 263 5.32 -1.46 -4.09
N ALA A 264 6.36 -0.63 -3.98
CA ALA A 264 7.62 -0.83 -4.69
C ALA A 264 8.21 -2.21 -4.41
N LYS A 265 8.25 -2.64 -3.13
CA LYS A 265 8.73 -3.98 -2.76
C LYS A 265 7.80 -5.08 -3.30
N VAL A 266 6.50 -4.95 -3.07
CA VAL A 266 5.51 -5.96 -3.49
C VAL A 266 5.57 -6.19 -5.00
N TYR A 267 5.59 -5.11 -5.79
CA TYR A 267 5.62 -5.20 -7.25
C TYR A 267 6.94 -5.76 -7.77
N THR A 268 8.07 -5.32 -7.21
CA THR A 268 9.38 -5.83 -7.65
C THR A 268 9.57 -7.29 -7.27
N ASP A 269 9.03 -7.76 -6.14
CA ASP A 269 9.06 -9.18 -5.74
C ASP A 269 8.22 -10.04 -6.70
N TYR A 270 7.01 -9.59 -7.08
CA TYR A 270 6.22 -10.26 -8.12
C TYR A 270 6.96 -10.31 -9.46
N MET A 271 7.52 -9.18 -9.88
CA MET A 271 8.25 -9.09 -11.14
C MET A 271 9.49 -9.99 -11.15
N ALA A 272 10.19 -10.14 -10.03
CA ALA A 272 11.33 -11.07 -9.90
C ALA A 272 10.87 -12.52 -10.13
N SER A 273 9.78 -12.94 -9.45
CA SER A 273 9.24 -14.30 -9.61
C SER A 273 8.77 -14.57 -11.05
N ILE A 274 8.01 -13.65 -11.65
CA ILE A 274 7.47 -13.79 -13.00
C ILE A 274 8.58 -13.88 -14.04
N ARG A 275 9.60 -13.02 -13.96
CA ARG A 275 10.74 -13.02 -14.91
C ARG A 275 11.59 -14.27 -14.82
N GLU A 276 11.67 -14.88 -13.65
CA GLU A 276 12.41 -16.14 -13.43
C GLU A 276 11.54 -17.36 -13.73
N GLY A 277 10.27 -17.19 -14.15
CA GLY A 277 9.33 -18.30 -14.37
C GLY A 277 9.01 -19.06 -13.09
N LYS A 278 9.19 -18.45 -11.93
CA LYS A 278 8.91 -19.04 -10.63
C LYS A 278 7.45 -18.85 -10.22
N PRO A 279 6.88 -19.76 -9.45
CA PRO A 279 5.57 -19.56 -8.85
C PRO A 279 5.55 -18.31 -7.96
N TYR A 280 4.44 -17.62 -7.93
CA TYR A 280 4.16 -16.52 -7.01
C TYR A 280 2.89 -16.81 -6.19
N PRO A 281 2.75 -16.28 -4.97
CA PRO A 281 1.57 -16.50 -4.16
C PRO A 281 0.36 -15.75 -4.76
N HIS A 282 -0.77 -16.49 -4.90
CA HIS A 282 -2.02 -15.90 -5.38
C HIS A 282 -2.76 -15.10 -4.31
N LEU A 283 -2.46 -15.31 -3.05
CA LEU A 283 -2.94 -14.50 -1.93
C LEU A 283 -1.73 -14.07 -1.09
N LEU A 284 -1.22 -12.88 -1.37
CA LEU A 284 -0.03 -12.34 -0.73
C LEU A 284 -0.44 -11.27 0.30
N ARG A 285 -0.03 -11.46 1.53
CA ARG A 285 -0.28 -10.55 2.65
C ARG A 285 1.00 -10.29 3.42
N GLY A 286 1.16 -9.09 3.98
CA GLY A 286 2.35 -8.76 4.77
C GLY A 286 2.23 -7.43 5.50
N GLY A 287 3.03 -7.27 6.54
CA GLY A 287 3.15 -6.07 7.36
C GLY A 287 4.56 -5.50 7.34
N PHE A 288 5.01 -5.01 8.50
CA PHE A 288 6.40 -4.56 8.68
C PHE A 288 7.41 -5.68 8.46
N LYS A 289 7.09 -6.89 8.90
CA LYS A 289 7.98 -8.05 8.76
C LYS A 289 8.32 -8.36 7.31
N GLU A 290 7.34 -8.35 6.44
CA GLU A 290 7.50 -8.58 5.00
C GLU A 290 7.94 -7.31 4.25
N GLY A 291 7.92 -6.15 4.92
CA GLY A 291 8.26 -4.86 4.34
C GLY A 291 7.20 -4.29 3.40
N PHE A 292 5.91 -4.67 3.57
CA PHE A 292 4.80 -4.21 2.74
C PHE A 292 4.25 -2.86 3.19
N VAL A 293 4.51 -2.52 4.45
CA VAL A 293 4.17 -1.25 5.06
C VAL A 293 5.40 -0.61 5.69
N LYS A 294 5.38 0.70 5.82
CA LYS A 294 6.46 1.49 6.42
C LYS A 294 5.89 2.72 7.09
N LEU A 295 6.70 3.40 7.91
CA LEU A 295 6.36 4.71 8.46
C LEU A 295 6.97 5.81 7.59
N SER A 296 6.28 6.93 7.49
CA SER A 296 6.88 8.19 7.04
C SER A 296 8.00 8.63 8.00
N PRO A 297 9.00 9.36 7.53
CA PRO A 297 9.96 10.02 8.40
C PRO A 297 9.27 10.86 9.46
N TYR A 298 9.84 10.88 10.67
CA TYR A 298 9.30 11.69 11.76
C TYR A 298 9.45 13.18 11.51
N GLY A 299 8.36 13.93 11.71
CA GLY A 299 8.33 15.38 11.59
C GLY A 299 9.00 16.09 12.76
N PRO A 300 9.20 17.42 12.63
CA PRO A 300 9.97 18.21 13.61
C PRO A 300 9.32 18.32 15.00
N ALA A 301 8.02 18.12 15.10
CA ALA A 301 7.29 18.19 16.38
C ALA A 301 7.37 16.89 17.21
N VAL A 302 7.89 15.79 16.63
CA VAL A 302 7.97 14.49 17.30
C VAL A 302 9.18 14.47 18.25
N SER A 303 8.92 14.25 19.55
CA SER A 303 9.99 14.15 20.54
C SER A 303 10.85 12.89 20.37
N GLU A 304 12.10 12.92 20.83
CA GLU A 304 12.98 11.74 20.80
C GLU A 304 12.40 10.56 21.60
N GLU A 305 11.65 10.82 22.65
CA GLU A 305 10.96 9.79 23.42
C GLU A 305 9.83 9.14 22.61
N ALA A 306 9.04 9.93 21.87
CA ALA A 306 7.99 9.41 20.97
C ALA A 306 8.60 8.56 19.84
N LYS A 307 9.69 9.03 19.23
CA LYS A 307 10.43 8.24 18.20
C LYS A 307 10.90 6.91 18.77
N LYS A 308 11.50 6.92 19.96
CA LYS A 308 11.99 5.71 20.62
C LYS A 308 10.86 4.71 20.87
N LYS A 309 9.73 5.16 21.41
CA LYS A 309 8.54 4.31 21.66
C LYS A 309 7.96 3.73 20.37
N ALA A 310 7.89 4.54 19.32
CA ALA A 310 7.42 4.12 18.02
C ALA A 310 8.34 3.05 17.39
N GLU A 311 9.67 3.26 17.41
CA GLU A 311 10.63 2.29 16.88
C GLU A 311 10.67 0.98 17.71
N GLU A 312 10.50 1.05 19.05
CA GLU A 312 10.36 -0.14 19.90
C GLU A 312 9.09 -0.95 19.52
N ALA A 313 7.97 -0.29 19.29
CA ALA A 313 6.73 -0.96 18.88
C ALA A 313 6.85 -1.57 17.49
N LYS A 314 7.39 -0.83 16.52
CA LYS A 314 7.68 -1.30 15.17
C LYS A 314 8.60 -2.52 15.17
N ALA A 315 9.69 -2.50 15.94
CA ALA A 315 10.59 -3.64 16.05
C ALA A 315 9.85 -4.89 16.57
N ARG A 316 9.03 -4.74 17.60
CA ARG A 316 8.24 -5.84 18.18
C ARG A 316 7.17 -6.37 17.21
N LEU A 317 6.53 -5.50 16.40
CA LEU A 317 5.62 -5.93 15.33
C LEU A 317 6.38 -6.72 14.26
N THR A 318 7.55 -6.22 13.84
CA THR A 318 8.42 -6.90 12.87
C THR A 318 8.88 -8.28 13.36
N GLU A 319 9.20 -8.41 14.65
CA GLU A 319 9.59 -9.65 15.30
C GLU A 319 8.40 -10.58 15.61
N GLY A 320 7.15 -10.09 15.52
CA GLY A 320 5.95 -10.83 15.89
C GLY A 320 5.78 -11.00 17.40
N THR A 321 6.41 -10.14 18.22
CA THR A 321 6.33 -10.15 19.69
C THR A 321 5.30 -9.17 20.25
N LEU A 322 4.64 -8.39 19.40
CA LEU A 322 3.54 -7.50 19.73
C LEU A 322 2.31 -7.89 18.91
N THR A 323 1.21 -8.19 19.58
CA THR A 323 -0.10 -8.38 18.97
C THR A 323 -0.98 -7.17 19.29
N ILE A 324 -1.45 -6.45 18.26
CA ILE A 324 -2.27 -5.23 18.41
C ILE A 324 -3.60 -5.57 19.07
N PHE A 325 -4.29 -6.59 18.54
CA PHE A 325 -5.62 -7.00 19.01
C PHE A 325 -5.52 -8.12 20.04
N LYS A 326 -4.89 -7.80 21.18
CA LYS A 326 -4.76 -8.69 22.34
C LYS A 326 -5.79 -8.32 23.39
N GLY A 327 -6.59 -9.29 23.80
CA GLY A 327 -7.62 -9.12 24.81
C GLY A 327 -7.08 -8.92 26.24
N PRO A 328 -7.92 -8.37 27.12
CA PRO A 328 -9.32 -8.02 26.87
C PRO A 328 -9.46 -6.69 26.10
N ILE A 329 -10.25 -6.68 25.02
CA ILE A 329 -10.64 -5.47 24.32
C ILE A 329 -12.15 -5.33 24.41
N LYS A 330 -12.61 -4.14 24.79
CA LYS A 330 -14.02 -3.75 24.76
C LYS A 330 -14.26 -2.87 23.53
N ASP A 331 -15.48 -2.92 23.00
CA ASP A 331 -15.95 -1.90 22.08
C ASP A 331 -16.32 -0.60 22.83
N ASN A 332 -16.64 0.43 22.07
CA ASN A 332 -17.00 1.74 22.60
C ASN A 332 -18.39 1.80 23.25
N GLU A 333 -19.12 0.68 23.29
CA GLU A 333 -20.35 0.48 24.06
C GLU A 333 -20.09 -0.32 25.35
N GLY A 334 -18.84 -0.75 25.58
CA GLY A 334 -18.42 -1.48 26.79
C GLY A 334 -18.53 -2.99 26.70
N LYS A 335 -18.93 -3.56 25.56
CA LYS A 335 -19.02 -5.02 25.33
C LYS A 335 -17.62 -5.58 25.04
N VAL A 336 -17.28 -6.71 25.63
CA VAL A 336 -16.03 -7.43 25.32
C VAL A 336 -16.11 -8.02 23.92
N VAL A 337 -15.21 -7.59 23.03
CA VAL A 337 -15.10 -8.04 21.63
C VAL A 337 -13.88 -8.94 21.39
N VAL A 338 -12.83 -8.80 22.21
CA VAL A 338 -11.73 -9.75 22.28
C VAL A 338 -11.61 -10.18 23.76
N ALA A 339 -11.81 -11.47 24.01
CA ALA A 339 -11.81 -11.98 25.39
C ALA A 339 -10.40 -11.93 26.01
N GLU A 340 -10.33 -11.99 27.34
CA GLU A 340 -9.06 -12.08 28.06
C GLU A 340 -8.23 -13.28 27.56
N ALA A 341 -6.92 -13.09 27.44
CA ALA A 341 -5.95 -14.06 26.93
C ALA A 341 -6.11 -14.48 25.44
N VAL A 342 -7.08 -13.90 24.71
CA VAL A 342 -7.18 -14.08 23.26
C VAL A 342 -6.26 -13.08 22.56
N GLU A 343 -5.46 -13.56 21.63
CA GLU A 343 -4.64 -12.75 20.72
C GLU A 343 -5.07 -13.01 19.30
N GLN A 344 -5.48 -11.95 18.57
CA GLN A 344 -5.84 -12.02 17.17
C GLN A 344 -4.63 -11.63 16.33
N GLN A 345 -4.06 -12.61 15.64
CA GLN A 345 -2.90 -12.39 14.76
C GLN A 345 -3.30 -11.68 13.48
N GLN A 346 -2.37 -11.02 12.81
CA GLN A 346 -2.63 -10.28 11.57
C GLN A 346 -3.28 -11.14 10.47
N THR A 347 -3.00 -12.44 10.47
CA THR A 347 -3.55 -13.43 9.52
C THR A 347 -4.93 -13.96 9.88
N ASP A 348 -5.48 -13.59 11.05
CA ASP A 348 -6.77 -14.12 11.49
C ASP A 348 -7.91 -13.50 10.71
N ILE A 349 -8.71 -14.34 10.09
CA ILE A 349 -9.85 -13.93 9.24
C ILE A 349 -10.87 -13.05 9.98
N VAL A 350 -10.93 -13.15 11.31
CA VAL A 350 -11.81 -12.33 12.13
C VAL A 350 -11.52 -10.84 11.99
N LEU A 351 -10.26 -10.47 11.72
CA LEU A 351 -9.87 -9.07 11.48
C LEU A 351 -10.36 -8.56 10.12
N GLU A 352 -10.56 -9.45 9.15
CA GLU A 352 -11.14 -9.13 7.83
C GLU A 352 -12.67 -8.95 7.89
N SER A 353 -13.29 -9.26 9.03
CA SER A 353 -14.74 -9.13 9.28
C SER A 353 -15.06 -8.21 10.44
N MET A 354 -14.13 -7.33 10.84
CA MET A 354 -14.28 -6.40 11.95
C MET A 354 -15.50 -5.49 11.76
N ASN A 355 -16.34 -5.38 12.79
CA ASN A 355 -17.59 -4.62 12.76
C ASN A 355 -17.87 -3.83 14.05
N TYR A 356 -16.80 -3.44 14.76
CA TYR A 356 -16.86 -2.68 16.00
C TYR A 356 -15.81 -1.57 16.03
N LEU A 357 -16.02 -0.59 16.90
CA LEU A 357 -15.03 0.43 17.29
C LEU A 357 -14.59 0.11 18.73
N VAL A 358 -13.28 0.19 19.01
CA VAL A 358 -12.76 -0.09 20.36
C VAL A 358 -13.09 1.01 21.37
N ASP A 359 -13.06 0.67 22.65
CA ASP A 359 -13.11 1.65 23.75
C ASP A 359 -12.04 2.74 23.55
N GLY A 360 -12.44 4.00 23.77
CA GLY A 360 -11.65 5.19 23.45
C GLY A 360 -11.98 5.81 22.08
N VAL A 361 -12.71 5.12 21.21
CA VAL A 361 -13.27 5.74 20.01
C VAL A 361 -14.60 6.42 20.32
N VAL A 362 -14.72 7.69 19.95
CA VAL A 362 -15.95 8.49 20.04
C VAL A 362 -16.60 8.57 18.65
N GLY A 363 -17.73 7.93 18.49
CA GLY A 363 -18.46 7.82 17.21
C GLY A 363 -19.33 6.57 17.16
N SER A 364 -20.04 6.39 16.05
CA SER A 364 -20.91 5.22 15.88
C SER A 364 -20.83 4.67 14.47
N LEU A 365 -21.16 3.38 14.33
CA LEU A 365 -21.29 2.70 13.04
C LEU A 365 -22.70 2.86 12.44
N GLN A 366 -23.59 3.55 13.12
CA GLN A 366 -24.96 3.79 12.62
C GLN A 366 -24.90 4.71 11.40
N LYS A 367 -25.60 4.27 10.37
CA LYS A 367 -25.76 4.98 9.08
C LYS A 367 -26.65 6.20 9.24
#